data_650f843a3abe2c7313ce2b3e3f7d575c
#
_entry.id   650f843a3abe2c7313ce2b3e3f7d575c
#
_cell.length_a   1.000
_cell.length_b   1.000
_cell.length_c   1.000
_cell.angle_alpha   90.00
_cell.angle_beta   90.00
_cell.angle_gamma   90.00
#
_symmetry.space_group_name_H-M   'P 1'
#
loop_
_entity.id
_entity.type
_entity.pdbx_description
1 polymer ?
#
loop_
_entity_poly.entity_id
_entity_poly.type
_entity_poly.pdbx_seq_one_letter_code
_entity_poly.pdbx_strand_id
1 'polypeptide(L)'
;MRVIKQNSVFSFGPCEIHRLGIEGDDVVPGKFIDSARNITWKTYDVPIILDFGAKIYATFRNIIILDPVPAKMRDYCKISKELKSDGSNVAGVLCALTPEEKKKVEALVSSYVRPLPERDINKVISEPVGLIKSDAMLYCYEDWNPEQPVDARGMSDGTLRFIAIVVALLTVAPHSLLLIEEVDNGLHPSRAKELVDMLKDLSRQRQVDVLCTTHNPVLLDELGNKMIPFISYVTRDEKGDSHVNLLEEKENLAKLMASGTIGRMMVNDKI
;
A
#
# COMPACT_ATOMS: atom_id res chain seq x y z
N MET A 1 8.64 -3.01 -6.44
CA MET A 1 7.47 -3.79 -6.06
C MET A 1 7.95 -5.19 -5.68
N ARG A 2 7.70 -5.62 -4.45
CA ARG A 2 7.94 -7.01 -3.99
C ARG A 2 6.60 -7.66 -3.72
N VAL A 3 6.44 -8.91 -4.12
CA VAL A 3 5.24 -9.71 -3.88
C VAL A 3 5.60 -10.81 -2.87
N ILE A 4 4.87 -10.89 -1.78
CA ILE A 4 5.09 -11.88 -0.72
C ILE A 4 3.84 -12.75 -0.60
N LYS A 5 4.00 -14.06 -0.68
CA LYS A 5 2.92 -15.03 -0.41
C LYS A 5 2.69 -15.10 1.10
N GLN A 6 1.45 -14.89 1.53
CA GLN A 6 1.11 -14.77 2.94
C GLN A 6 1.04 -16.14 3.63
N ASN A 7 1.80 -16.28 4.72
CA ASN A 7 1.49 -17.06 5.92
C ASN A 7 2.45 -16.71 7.07
N SER A 8 2.80 -15.45 7.30
CA SER A 8 3.59 -15.09 8.48
C SER A 8 3.23 -13.73 9.03
N VAL A 9 2.81 -13.76 10.28
CA VAL A 9 2.74 -12.58 11.14
C VAL A 9 4.16 -12.33 11.65
N PHE A 10 4.79 -11.23 11.25
CA PHE A 10 5.99 -10.76 11.92
C PHE A 10 5.58 -10.10 13.23
N SER A 11 5.79 -10.76 14.36
CA SER A 11 5.73 -10.10 15.66
C SER A 11 7.11 -9.53 15.96
N PHE A 12 7.23 -8.21 15.93
CA PHE A 12 8.31 -7.56 16.64
C PHE A 12 8.01 -7.67 18.13
N GLY A 13 8.88 -8.33 18.89
CA GLY A 13 8.81 -8.34 20.36
C GLY A 13 8.83 -6.89 20.89
N PRO A 14 8.29 -6.64 22.10
CA PRO A 14 8.20 -5.30 22.64
C PRO A 14 9.59 -4.74 22.80
N CYS A 15 9.96 -3.79 21.94
CA CYS A 15 11.06 -2.91 22.21
C CYS A 15 10.56 -1.88 23.22
N GLU A 16 10.88 -2.04 24.49
CA GLU A 16 10.62 -1.01 25.50
C GLU A 16 11.49 0.21 25.16
N ILE A 17 10.89 1.15 24.46
CA ILE A 17 11.45 2.49 24.33
C ILE A 17 11.18 3.19 25.65
N HIS A 18 12.16 3.18 26.55
CA HIS A 18 12.11 4.05 27.72
C HIS A 18 12.05 5.51 27.25
N ARG A 19 10.97 6.20 27.61
CA ARG A 19 10.77 7.62 27.36
C ARG A 19 12.01 8.40 27.83
N LEU A 20 12.71 9.01 26.88
CA LEU A 20 13.58 10.12 27.18
C LEU A 20 12.70 11.26 27.71
N GLY A 21 12.81 11.59 28.99
CA GLY A 21 12.18 12.77 29.56
C GLY A 21 12.81 14.01 28.94
N ILE A 22 12.05 14.70 28.09
CA ILE A 22 12.39 16.03 27.62
C ILE A 22 11.64 16.99 28.52
N GLU A 23 12.30 17.58 29.48
CA GLU A 23 11.83 18.77 30.17
C GLU A 23 12.67 19.96 29.70
N GLY A 24 12.07 20.86 28.92
CA GLY A 24 12.68 22.10 28.47
C GLY A 24 13.65 21.98 27.29
N ASP A 25 14.10 23.13 26.77
CA ASP A 25 14.99 23.25 25.61
C ASP A 25 16.45 22.81 25.84
N ASP A 26 16.76 22.21 27.00
CA ASP A 26 18.10 21.74 27.34
C ASP A 26 18.18 20.19 27.29
N VAL A 27 18.91 19.68 26.31
CA VAL A 27 19.24 18.26 26.20
C VAL A 27 20.31 17.92 27.24
N VAL A 28 19.92 17.29 28.34
CA VAL A 28 20.87 16.79 29.35
C VAL A 28 21.43 15.44 28.88
N PRO A 29 22.76 15.24 28.86
CA PRO A 29 23.37 13.96 28.51
C PRO A 29 22.94 12.87 29.51
N GLY A 30 22.06 11.96 29.09
CA GLY A 30 21.61 10.84 29.89
C GLY A 30 22.62 9.68 29.86
N LYS A 31 22.92 9.08 31.02
CA LYS A 31 23.56 7.79 31.11
C LYS A 31 22.51 6.70 30.85
N PHE A 32 22.71 5.91 29.82
CA PHE A 32 21.95 4.69 29.64
C PHE A 32 22.58 3.56 30.45
N ILE A 33 21.83 2.95 31.33
CA ILE A 33 22.24 1.76 32.07
C ILE A 33 21.36 0.61 31.56
N ASP A 34 21.97 -0.32 30.85
CA ASP A 34 21.37 -1.62 30.63
C ASP A 34 21.64 -2.49 31.85
N SER A 35 20.62 -2.61 32.69
CA SER A 35 20.70 -3.38 33.94
C SER A 35 20.87 -4.89 33.72
N ALA A 36 20.68 -5.39 32.52
CA ALA A 36 20.82 -6.80 32.20
C ALA A 36 22.23 -7.20 31.77
N ARG A 37 23.06 -6.25 31.30
CA ARG A 37 24.38 -6.56 30.72
C ARG A 37 25.57 -5.81 31.31
N ASN A 38 25.36 -4.98 32.30
CA ASN A 38 26.43 -4.19 32.97
C ASN A 38 27.32 -3.39 32.00
N ILE A 39 26.76 -2.91 30.87
CA ILE A 39 27.47 -2.14 29.85
C ILE A 39 27.26 -0.65 30.11
N THR A 40 28.34 0.03 30.48
CA THR A 40 28.37 1.50 30.58
C THR A 40 28.80 2.07 29.23
N TRP A 41 27.89 2.74 28.52
CA TRP A 41 28.22 3.46 27.30
C TRP A 41 28.83 4.81 27.65
N LYS A 42 30.06 5.06 27.18
CA LYS A 42 30.65 6.40 27.25
C LYS A 42 29.92 7.33 26.30
N THR A 43 29.74 8.57 26.75
CA THR A 43 29.16 9.70 26.00
C THR A 43 29.66 9.73 24.54
N TYR A 44 28.81 9.34 23.62
CA TYR A 44 28.99 9.67 22.21
C TYR A 44 28.22 10.96 21.90
N ASP A 45 28.74 11.72 20.92
CA ASP A 45 28.17 13.00 20.53
C ASP A 45 26.65 12.91 20.33
N VAL A 46 25.91 13.53 21.21
CA VAL A 46 24.44 13.61 21.20
C VAL A 46 23.83 13.96 19.83
N PRO A 47 24.47 14.82 18.99
CA PRO A 47 23.98 15.10 17.64
C PRO A 47 23.89 13.89 16.71
N ILE A 48 24.82 12.94 16.80
CA ILE A 48 24.84 11.75 15.93
C ILE A 48 23.69 10.79 16.28
N ILE A 49 23.43 10.61 17.57
CA ILE A 49 22.34 9.72 18.05
C ILE A 49 20.98 10.33 17.71
N LEU A 50 20.83 11.66 17.83
CA LEU A 50 19.58 12.36 17.47
C LEU A 50 19.35 12.33 15.95
N ASP A 51 20.39 12.54 15.12
CA ASP A 51 20.28 12.47 13.67
C ASP A 51 19.93 11.05 13.19
N PHE A 52 20.56 10.03 13.78
CA PHE A 52 20.26 8.63 13.48
C PHE A 52 18.85 8.24 13.92
N GLY A 53 18.45 8.64 15.12
CA GLY A 53 17.09 8.43 15.63
C GLY A 53 16.03 9.14 14.79
N ALA A 54 16.29 10.36 14.35
CA ALA A 54 15.41 11.12 13.47
C ALA A 54 15.27 10.46 12.08
N LYS A 55 16.35 9.93 11.53
CA LYS A 55 16.34 9.18 10.25
C LYS A 55 15.54 7.88 10.37
N ILE A 56 15.77 7.10 11.42
CA ILE A 56 14.97 5.88 11.70
C ILE A 56 13.49 6.23 11.82
N TYR A 57 13.15 7.23 12.62
CA TYR A 57 11.77 7.68 12.81
C TYR A 57 11.13 8.13 11.49
N ALA A 58 11.84 8.93 10.70
CA ALA A 58 11.36 9.37 9.38
C ALA A 58 11.13 8.19 8.42
N THR A 59 12.02 7.17 8.45
CA THR A 59 11.86 5.96 7.63
C THR A 59 10.60 5.20 8.04
N PHE A 60 10.39 4.94 9.33
CA PHE A 60 9.20 4.22 9.80
C PHE A 60 7.91 5.01 9.60
N ARG A 61 7.94 6.34 9.74
CA ARG A 61 6.77 7.19 9.52
C ARG A 61 6.29 7.18 8.07
N ASN A 62 7.19 6.89 7.14
CA ASN A 62 6.89 6.82 5.71
C ASN A 62 6.42 5.43 5.26
N ILE A 63 6.22 4.47 6.19
CA ILE A 63 5.60 3.19 5.91
C ILE A 63 4.09 3.33 6.10
N ILE A 64 3.35 3.10 5.03
CA ILE A 64 1.90 3.22 5.01
C ILE A 64 1.31 1.85 4.69
N ILE A 65 0.43 1.37 5.56
CA ILE A 65 -0.28 0.10 5.37
C ILE A 65 -1.66 0.42 4.81
N LEU A 66 -2.01 -0.23 3.71
CA LEU A 66 -3.30 -0.09 3.05
C LEU A 66 -3.94 -1.47 2.85
N ASP A 67 -5.10 -1.65 3.45
CA ASP A 67 -6.01 -2.77 3.25
C ASP A 67 -7.43 -2.22 3.07
N PRO A 68 -7.82 -1.80 1.86
CA PRO A 68 -9.10 -1.17 1.62
C PRO A 68 -10.26 -2.09 1.98
N VAL A 69 -11.20 -1.57 2.75
CA VAL A 69 -12.43 -2.26 3.13
C VAL A 69 -13.62 -1.60 2.40
N PRO A 70 -14.06 -2.12 1.24
CA PRO A 70 -15.10 -1.49 0.41
C PRO A 70 -16.38 -1.15 1.17
N ALA A 71 -16.80 -2.02 2.09
CA ALA A 71 -17.97 -1.77 2.93
C ALA A 71 -17.90 -0.46 3.74
N LYS A 72 -16.69 -0.05 4.17
CA LYS A 72 -16.46 1.20 4.89
C LYS A 72 -16.28 2.41 3.96
N MET A 73 -16.03 2.18 2.68
CA MET A 73 -15.86 3.23 1.67
C MET A 73 -17.17 3.72 1.07
N ARG A 74 -18.27 3.02 1.35
CA ARG A 74 -19.59 3.28 0.78
C ARG A 74 -20.37 4.40 1.46
N ASP A 75 -19.86 4.92 2.58
CA ASP A 75 -20.54 5.95 3.38
C ASP A 75 -19.79 7.28 3.32
N TYR A 76 -20.42 8.31 3.87
CA TYR A 76 -19.80 9.61 4.06
C TYR A 76 -18.59 9.52 4.98
N CYS A 77 -17.54 10.26 4.66
CA CYS A 77 -16.35 10.30 5.48
C CYS A 77 -15.91 11.75 5.76
N LYS A 78 -15.23 11.96 6.87
CA LYS A 78 -14.65 13.27 7.19
C LYS A 78 -13.58 13.67 6.18
N ILE A 79 -13.56 14.96 5.83
CA ILE A 79 -12.47 15.55 5.06
C ILE A 79 -11.20 15.53 5.92
N SER A 80 -10.15 14.89 5.42
CA SER A 80 -8.88 14.66 6.13
C SER A 80 -7.75 14.56 5.13
N LYS A 81 -6.56 15.07 5.51
CA LYS A 81 -5.36 14.99 4.66
C LYS A 81 -4.70 13.61 4.68
N GLU A 82 -4.88 12.85 5.75
CA GLU A 82 -4.25 11.54 5.92
C GLU A 82 -5.21 10.43 5.51
N LEU A 83 -4.74 9.53 4.66
CA LEU A 83 -5.48 8.35 4.24
C LEU A 83 -5.46 7.31 5.35
N LYS A 84 -6.64 6.79 5.70
CA LYS A 84 -6.77 5.67 6.63
C LYS A 84 -6.38 4.36 5.95
N SER A 85 -5.83 3.44 6.73
CA SER A 85 -5.40 2.13 6.24
C SER A 85 -6.52 1.31 5.59
N ASP A 86 -7.76 1.48 6.03
CA ASP A 86 -8.93 0.79 5.47
C ASP A 86 -9.57 1.49 4.27
N GLY A 87 -8.98 2.60 3.80
CA GLY A 87 -9.48 3.37 2.66
C GLY A 87 -10.81 4.09 2.90
N SER A 88 -11.39 4.01 4.12
CA SER A 88 -12.75 4.52 4.42
C SER A 88 -12.92 6.02 4.15
N ASN A 89 -11.83 6.78 4.09
CA ASN A 89 -11.87 8.23 3.89
C ASN A 89 -11.27 8.71 2.56
N VAL A 90 -11.22 7.86 1.54
CA VAL A 90 -10.71 8.20 0.20
C VAL A 90 -11.35 9.47 -0.34
N ALA A 91 -12.69 9.59 -0.27
CA ALA A 91 -13.40 10.80 -0.70
C ALA A 91 -12.96 12.05 0.09
N GLY A 92 -12.74 11.89 1.39
CA GLY A 92 -12.28 12.96 2.28
C GLY A 92 -10.88 13.44 1.95
N VAL A 93 -9.98 12.51 1.60
CA VAL A 93 -8.60 12.84 1.18
C VAL A 93 -8.62 13.63 -0.13
N LEU A 94 -9.41 13.21 -1.11
CA LEU A 94 -9.55 13.95 -2.37
C LEU A 94 -10.12 15.35 -2.15
N CYS A 95 -11.12 15.50 -1.27
CA CYS A 95 -11.69 16.81 -0.94
C CYS A 95 -10.77 17.71 -0.10
N ALA A 96 -9.74 17.16 0.55
CA ALA A 96 -8.76 17.93 1.31
C ALA A 96 -7.64 18.53 0.44
N LEU A 97 -7.54 18.12 -0.82
CA LEU A 97 -6.58 18.68 -1.79
C LEU A 97 -6.98 20.10 -2.20
N THR A 98 -6.02 20.88 -2.67
CA THR A 98 -6.33 22.15 -3.33
C THR A 98 -7.20 21.90 -4.59
N PRO A 99 -7.99 22.88 -5.05
CA PRO A 99 -8.85 22.70 -6.23
C PRO A 99 -8.09 22.21 -7.47
N GLU A 100 -6.88 22.73 -7.69
CA GLU A 100 -6.01 22.36 -8.82
C GLU A 100 -5.47 20.93 -8.67
N GLU A 101 -5.00 20.55 -7.47
CA GLU A 101 -4.52 19.21 -7.18
C GLU A 101 -5.65 18.20 -7.26
N LYS A 102 -6.81 18.51 -6.66
CA LYS A 102 -8.00 17.66 -6.70
C LYS A 102 -8.38 17.33 -8.14
N LYS A 103 -8.49 18.36 -9.00
CA LYS A 103 -8.82 18.17 -10.41
C LYS A 103 -7.83 17.25 -11.13
N LYS A 104 -6.52 17.42 -10.87
CA LYS A 104 -5.47 16.60 -11.45
C LYS A 104 -5.55 15.14 -10.96
N VAL A 105 -5.69 14.95 -9.64
CA VAL A 105 -5.77 13.62 -9.03
C VAL A 105 -7.02 12.88 -9.49
N GLU A 106 -8.18 13.51 -9.50
CA GLU A 106 -9.44 12.91 -9.97
C GLU A 106 -9.39 12.55 -11.46
N ALA A 107 -8.73 13.38 -12.28
CA ALA A 107 -8.51 13.04 -13.69
C ALA A 107 -7.60 11.83 -13.87
N LEU A 108 -6.52 11.71 -13.06
CA LEU A 108 -5.65 10.55 -13.06
C LEU A 108 -6.38 9.29 -12.55
N VAL A 109 -7.11 9.38 -11.44
CA VAL A 109 -7.95 8.27 -10.95
C VAL A 109 -8.88 7.79 -12.06
N SER A 110 -9.59 8.71 -12.70
CA SER A 110 -10.50 8.39 -13.80
C SER A 110 -9.78 7.71 -14.97
N SER A 111 -8.56 8.14 -15.31
CA SER A 111 -7.79 7.55 -16.40
C SER A 111 -7.34 6.11 -16.13
N TYR A 112 -7.10 5.76 -14.85
CA TYR A 112 -6.73 4.39 -14.46
C TYR A 112 -7.96 3.48 -14.25
N VAL A 113 -9.12 4.04 -13.91
CA VAL A 113 -10.37 3.27 -13.77
C VAL A 113 -11.00 2.96 -15.11
N ARG A 114 -10.94 3.90 -16.06
CA ARG A 114 -11.58 3.77 -17.38
C ARG A 114 -11.18 2.53 -18.20
N PRO A 115 -9.90 2.07 -18.21
CA PRO A 115 -9.51 0.86 -18.92
C PRO A 115 -9.98 -0.45 -18.30
N LEU A 116 -10.59 -0.41 -17.09
CA LEU A 116 -11.09 -1.62 -16.48
C LEU A 116 -12.08 -2.34 -17.42
N PRO A 117 -12.11 -3.68 -17.40
CA PRO A 117 -12.84 -4.48 -18.40
C PRO A 117 -14.34 -4.15 -18.51
N GLU A 118 -14.95 -3.69 -17.45
CA GLU A 118 -16.36 -3.26 -17.42
C GLU A 118 -16.60 -2.02 -18.28
N ARG A 119 -15.57 -1.16 -18.46
CA ARG A 119 -15.57 0.05 -19.30
C ARG A 119 -16.77 0.99 -19.14
N ASP A 120 -17.41 0.95 -18.00
CA ASP A 120 -18.64 1.71 -17.69
C ASP A 120 -18.35 2.99 -16.93
N ILE A 121 -17.21 3.09 -16.22
CA ILE A 121 -16.84 4.29 -15.47
C ILE A 121 -15.93 5.18 -16.31
N ASN A 122 -16.40 6.39 -16.59
CA ASN A 122 -15.62 7.37 -17.35
C ASN A 122 -14.99 8.46 -16.46
N LYS A 123 -15.59 8.73 -15.31
CA LYS A 123 -15.11 9.78 -14.41
C LYS A 123 -15.36 9.39 -12.94
N VAL A 124 -14.37 9.65 -12.10
CA VAL A 124 -14.44 9.52 -10.65
C VAL A 124 -14.18 10.88 -10.02
N ILE A 125 -15.06 11.29 -9.10
CA ILE A 125 -14.93 12.55 -8.36
C ILE A 125 -15.30 12.34 -6.89
N SER A 126 -14.90 13.30 -6.07
CA SER A 126 -15.35 13.42 -4.68
C SER A 126 -16.05 14.76 -4.47
N GLU A 127 -17.12 14.77 -3.69
CA GLU A 127 -17.84 16.02 -3.39
C GLU A 127 -18.05 16.20 -1.89
N PRO A 128 -17.83 17.43 -1.37
CA PRO A 128 -18.21 17.77 -0.01
C PRO A 128 -19.71 17.70 0.15
N VAL A 129 -20.17 17.07 1.23
CA VAL A 129 -21.61 16.86 1.50
C VAL A 129 -22.02 17.46 2.84
N GLY A 130 -23.33 17.66 3.00
CA GLY A 130 -23.91 18.27 4.20
C GLY A 130 -23.87 19.79 4.20
N LEU A 131 -24.61 20.38 5.14
CA LEU A 131 -24.78 21.84 5.23
C LEU A 131 -23.45 22.57 5.51
N ILE A 132 -22.60 21.99 6.36
CA ILE A 132 -21.30 22.57 6.75
C ILE A 132 -20.15 22.05 5.89
N LYS A 133 -20.42 21.14 4.92
CA LYS A 133 -19.45 20.58 3.99
C LYS A 133 -18.19 20.01 4.68
N SER A 134 -18.35 19.38 5.85
CA SER A 134 -17.27 18.76 6.60
C SER A 134 -17.05 17.29 6.23
N ASP A 135 -18.00 16.71 5.53
CA ASP A 135 -17.97 15.34 5.06
C ASP A 135 -17.82 15.29 3.54
N ALA A 136 -17.38 14.16 3.02
CA ALA A 136 -17.22 13.94 1.59
C ALA A 136 -17.83 12.61 1.17
N MET A 137 -18.20 12.50 -0.10
CA MET A 137 -18.69 11.31 -0.75
C MET A 137 -17.98 11.11 -2.09
N LEU A 138 -17.73 9.85 -2.43
CA LEU A 138 -17.15 9.46 -3.72
C LEU A 138 -18.30 9.20 -4.70
N TYR A 139 -18.11 9.69 -5.94
CA TYR A 139 -19.05 9.51 -7.05
C TYR A 139 -18.31 9.04 -8.30
N CYS A 140 -18.99 8.28 -9.14
CA CYS A 140 -18.56 8.02 -10.50
C CYS A 140 -19.65 8.37 -11.51
N TYR A 141 -19.22 8.65 -12.73
CA TYR A 141 -20.08 8.79 -13.90
C TYR A 141 -19.83 7.62 -14.83
N GLU A 142 -20.90 7.03 -15.34
CA GLU A 142 -20.85 5.88 -16.22
C GLU A 142 -21.16 6.29 -17.66
N ASP A 143 -20.55 5.62 -18.64
CA ASP A 143 -20.70 5.98 -20.06
C ASP A 143 -22.12 5.87 -20.56
N TRP A 144 -22.90 4.95 -20.01
CA TRP A 144 -24.30 4.74 -20.39
C TRP A 144 -25.29 5.72 -19.71
N ASN A 145 -24.85 6.42 -18.64
CA ASN A 145 -25.64 7.46 -17.97
C ASN A 145 -24.73 8.63 -17.49
N PRO A 146 -24.16 9.41 -18.41
CA PRO A 146 -23.14 10.41 -18.08
C PRO A 146 -23.67 11.63 -17.33
N GLU A 147 -24.98 11.81 -17.22
CA GLU A 147 -25.60 12.96 -16.52
C GLU A 147 -25.93 12.66 -15.06
N GLN A 148 -26.01 11.40 -14.67
CA GLN A 148 -26.38 11.00 -13.30
C GLN A 148 -25.22 10.28 -12.63
N PRO A 149 -24.57 10.90 -11.62
CA PRO A 149 -23.51 10.26 -10.88
C PRO A 149 -24.07 9.12 -10.01
N VAL A 150 -23.32 8.04 -9.94
CA VAL A 150 -23.53 6.94 -8.99
C VAL A 150 -22.61 7.18 -7.81
N ASP A 151 -23.12 7.12 -6.58
CA ASP A 151 -22.29 7.25 -5.39
C ASP A 151 -21.58 5.92 -5.06
N ALA A 152 -20.65 5.94 -4.08
CA ALA A 152 -19.85 4.79 -3.69
C ALA A 152 -20.68 3.55 -3.32
N ARG A 153 -21.95 3.71 -2.91
CA ARG A 153 -22.86 2.60 -2.57
C ARG A 153 -23.22 1.75 -3.78
N GLY A 154 -23.27 2.36 -4.96
CA GLY A 154 -23.52 1.66 -6.22
C GLY A 154 -22.30 1.07 -6.90
N MET A 155 -21.08 1.40 -6.45
CA MET A 155 -19.85 0.88 -7.05
C MET A 155 -19.55 -0.56 -6.60
N SER A 156 -18.88 -1.34 -7.46
CA SER A 156 -18.40 -2.68 -7.08
C SER A 156 -17.28 -2.62 -6.03
N ASP A 157 -17.13 -3.68 -5.23
CA ASP A 157 -16.04 -3.78 -4.25
C ASP A 157 -14.66 -3.66 -4.91
N GLY A 158 -14.48 -4.33 -6.04
CA GLY A 158 -13.23 -4.25 -6.80
C GLY A 158 -12.93 -2.85 -7.30
N THR A 159 -13.95 -2.11 -7.79
CA THR A 159 -13.77 -0.72 -8.23
C THR A 159 -13.37 0.19 -7.07
N LEU A 160 -14.03 0.08 -5.92
CA LEU A 160 -13.68 0.86 -4.73
C LEU A 160 -12.25 0.57 -4.27
N ARG A 161 -11.87 -0.71 -4.22
CA ARG A 161 -10.51 -1.12 -3.84
C ARG A 161 -9.46 -0.58 -4.80
N PHE A 162 -9.72 -0.68 -6.10
CA PHE A 162 -8.83 -0.13 -7.13
C PHE A 162 -8.66 1.38 -6.98
N ILE A 163 -9.76 2.13 -6.81
CA ILE A 163 -9.74 3.58 -6.56
C ILE A 163 -8.90 3.91 -5.31
N ALA A 164 -9.07 3.16 -4.21
CA ALA A 164 -8.33 3.39 -2.98
C ALA A 164 -6.81 3.24 -3.18
N ILE A 165 -6.39 2.22 -3.93
CA ILE A 165 -4.97 1.98 -4.24
C ILE A 165 -4.42 3.11 -5.12
N VAL A 166 -5.15 3.53 -6.15
CA VAL A 166 -4.74 4.66 -7.02
C VAL A 166 -4.61 5.95 -6.21
N VAL A 167 -5.61 6.27 -5.37
CA VAL A 167 -5.58 7.47 -4.54
C VAL A 167 -4.43 7.42 -3.54
N ALA A 168 -4.18 6.27 -2.91
CA ALA A 168 -3.03 6.10 -2.02
C ALA A 168 -1.72 6.44 -2.74
N LEU A 169 -1.45 5.84 -3.89
CA LEU A 169 -0.24 6.10 -4.67
C LEU A 169 -0.10 7.55 -5.11
N LEU A 170 -1.22 8.23 -5.40
CA LEU A 170 -1.21 9.63 -5.82
C LEU A 170 -1.05 10.62 -4.67
N THR A 171 -1.44 10.26 -3.45
CA THR A 171 -1.50 11.20 -2.31
C THR A 171 -0.45 10.99 -1.24
N VAL A 172 0.15 9.79 -1.15
CA VAL A 172 1.28 9.56 -0.23
C VAL A 172 2.52 10.36 -0.65
N ALA A 173 3.36 10.67 0.33
CA ALA A 173 4.60 11.41 0.08
C ALA A 173 5.55 10.60 -0.82
N PRO A 174 6.33 11.24 -1.70
CA PRO A 174 7.42 10.58 -2.40
C PRO A 174 8.40 9.90 -1.42
N HIS A 175 9.03 8.82 -1.85
CA HIS A 175 9.96 8.00 -1.03
C HIS A 175 9.30 7.32 0.18
N SER A 176 7.96 7.14 0.14
CA SER A 176 7.22 6.30 1.08
C SER A 176 7.24 4.84 0.63
N LEU A 177 7.04 3.93 1.59
CA LEU A 177 6.76 2.53 1.34
C LEU A 177 5.27 2.25 1.57
N LEU A 178 4.56 1.87 0.52
CA LEU A 178 3.15 1.48 0.59
C LEU A 178 3.06 -0.06 0.68
N LEU A 179 2.54 -0.55 1.80
CA LEU A 179 2.27 -1.97 2.02
C LEU A 179 0.80 -2.24 1.70
N ILE A 180 0.52 -3.18 0.79
CA ILE A 180 -0.85 -3.52 0.40
C ILE A 180 -1.04 -5.02 0.60
N GLU A 181 -1.96 -5.40 1.48
CA GLU A 181 -2.33 -6.79 1.68
C GLU A 181 -3.34 -7.23 0.63
N GLU A 182 -3.13 -8.44 0.07
CA GLU A 182 -4.01 -9.05 -0.94
C GLU A 182 -4.47 -8.03 -1.98
N VAL A 183 -3.49 -7.44 -2.69
CA VAL A 183 -3.67 -6.28 -3.57
C VAL A 183 -4.77 -6.47 -4.62
N ASP A 184 -5.07 -7.70 -4.98
CA ASP A 184 -6.07 -8.10 -5.98
C ASP A 184 -7.36 -8.67 -5.36
N ASN A 185 -7.51 -8.64 -4.03
CA ASN A 185 -8.71 -9.12 -3.37
C ASN A 185 -9.96 -8.36 -3.85
N GLY A 186 -11.02 -9.10 -4.18
CA GLY A 186 -12.26 -8.52 -4.73
C GLY A 186 -12.16 -8.03 -6.19
N LEU A 187 -10.99 -8.13 -6.82
CA LEU A 187 -10.82 -7.82 -8.24
C LEU A 187 -11.06 -9.06 -9.11
N HIS A 188 -11.82 -8.88 -10.19
CA HIS A 188 -11.95 -9.95 -11.18
C HIS A 188 -10.57 -10.22 -11.85
N PRO A 189 -10.21 -11.49 -12.15
CA PRO A 189 -8.91 -11.82 -12.75
C PRO A 189 -8.59 -11.03 -14.03
N SER A 190 -9.61 -10.65 -14.82
CA SER A 190 -9.43 -9.83 -16.01
C SER A 190 -8.87 -8.42 -15.74
N ARG A 191 -8.86 -7.96 -14.48
CA ARG A 191 -8.28 -6.67 -14.06
C ARG A 191 -6.82 -6.77 -13.60
N ALA A 192 -6.25 -7.97 -13.60
CA ALA A 192 -4.90 -8.19 -13.09
C ALA A 192 -3.85 -7.39 -13.87
N LYS A 193 -4.00 -7.31 -15.17
CA LYS A 193 -3.10 -6.56 -16.05
C LYS A 193 -3.16 -5.06 -15.73
N GLU A 194 -4.34 -4.48 -15.68
CA GLU A 194 -4.57 -3.08 -15.40
C GLU A 194 -4.03 -2.70 -14.00
N LEU A 195 -4.22 -3.58 -13.01
CA LEU A 195 -3.67 -3.40 -11.67
C LEU A 195 -2.13 -3.38 -11.69
N VAL A 196 -1.50 -4.34 -12.35
CA VAL A 196 -0.04 -4.44 -12.43
C VAL A 196 0.54 -3.24 -13.18
N ASP A 197 -0.04 -2.86 -14.31
CA ASP A 197 0.41 -1.72 -15.10
C ASP A 197 0.28 -0.41 -14.29
N MET A 198 -0.85 -0.18 -13.62
CA MET A 198 -1.07 0.96 -12.74
C MET A 198 -0.06 1.02 -11.59
N LEU A 199 0.18 -0.11 -10.90
CA LEU A 199 1.15 -0.18 -9.80
C LEU A 199 2.56 0.17 -10.28
N LYS A 200 2.99 -0.36 -11.43
CA LYS A 200 4.31 -0.07 -12.03
C LYS A 200 4.44 1.40 -12.42
N ASP A 201 3.43 1.94 -13.08
CA ASP A 201 3.45 3.31 -13.57
C ASP A 201 3.44 4.33 -12.44
N LEU A 202 2.48 4.22 -11.51
CA LEU A 202 2.34 5.19 -10.42
C LEU A 202 3.47 5.10 -9.41
N SER A 203 3.93 3.90 -9.03
CA SER A 203 5.06 3.75 -8.11
C SER A 203 6.31 4.45 -8.67
N ARG A 204 6.57 4.27 -9.98
CA ARG A 204 7.70 4.92 -10.64
C ARG A 204 7.53 6.43 -10.76
N GLN A 205 6.36 6.91 -11.22
CA GLN A 205 6.10 8.34 -11.40
C GLN A 205 6.13 9.11 -10.08
N ARG A 206 5.62 8.50 -9.01
CA ARG A 206 5.52 9.11 -7.69
C ARG A 206 6.72 8.84 -6.79
N GLN A 207 7.67 8.00 -7.24
CA GLN A 207 8.82 7.56 -6.43
C GLN A 207 8.36 6.93 -5.10
N VAL A 208 7.34 6.08 -5.16
CA VAL A 208 6.79 5.35 -4.01
C VAL A 208 7.15 3.88 -4.17
N ASP A 209 7.77 3.30 -3.15
CA ASP A 209 8.00 1.86 -3.12
C ASP A 209 6.71 1.13 -2.76
N VAL A 210 6.43 0.03 -3.44
CA VAL A 210 5.23 -0.78 -3.18
C VAL A 210 5.64 -2.19 -2.80
N LEU A 211 5.17 -2.65 -1.65
CA LEU A 211 5.24 -4.04 -1.25
C LEU A 211 3.81 -4.57 -1.13
N CYS A 212 3.46 -5.58 -1.93
CA CYS A 212 2.12 -6.15 -1.87
C CYS A 212 2.17 -7.68 -1.77
N THR A 213 1.13 -8.23 -1.16
CA THR A 213 0.90 -9.67 -1.12
C THR A 213 -0.20 -10.06 -2.09
N THR A 214 -0.14 -11.29 -2.62
CA THR A 214 -1.18 -11.88 -3.46
C THR A 214 -1.15 -13.40 -3.36
N HIS A 215 -2.32 -14.00 -3.56
CA HIS A 215 -2.50 -15.44 -3.76
C HIS A 215 -2.97 -15.76 -5.19
N ASN A 216 -3.02 -14.77 -6.08
CA ASN A 216 -3.60 -14.91 -7.39
C ASN A 216 -2.54 -15.28 -8.44
N PRO A 217 -2.60 -16.49 -9.02
CA PRO A 217 -1.65 -16.90 -10.03
C PRO A 217 -1.73 -16.04 -11.32
N VAL A 218 -2.91 -15.49 -11.64
CA VAL A 218 -3.08 -14.62 -12.80
C VAL A 218 -2.31 -13.32 -12.62
N LEU A 219 -2.36 -12.73 -11.40
CA LEU A 219 -1.59 -11.52 -11.10
C LEU A 219 -0.08 -11.76 -11.24
N LEU A 220 0.40 -12.93 -10.78
CA LEU A 220 1.82 -13.29 -10.91
C LEU A 220 2.24 -13.42 -12.37
N ASP A 221 1.38 -13.94 -13.23
CA ASP A 221 1.64 -14.06 -14.67
C ASP A 221 1.74 -12.70 -15.35
N GLU A 222 0.89 -11.73 -14.95
CA GLU A 222 0.91 -10.36 -15.49
C GLU A 222 2.13 -9.54 -15.01
N LEU A 223 2.80 -9.94 -13.92
CA LEU A 223 4.05 -9.29 -13.50
C LEU A 223 5.14 -9.39 -14.54
N GLY A 224 5.21 -10.55 -15.24
CA GLY A 224 6.20 -10.85 -16.26
C GLY A 224 7.61 -11.15 -15.72
N ASN A 225 8.46 -11.70 -16.57
CA ASN A 225 9.79 -12.22 -16.17
C ASN A 225 10.72 -11.14 -15.60
N LYS A 226 10.56 -9.87 -15.97
CA LYS A 226 11.38 -8.77 -15.45
C LYS A 226 11.16 -8.50 -13.96
N MET A 227 10.04 -8.99 -13.41
CA MET A 227 9.72 -8.83 -12.00
C MET A 227 10.24 -9.97 -11.12
N ILE A 228 10.81 -11.04 -11.69
CA ILE A 228 11.33 -12.18 -10.93
C ILE A 228 12.23 -11.77 -9.77
N PRO A 229 13.21 -10.86 -9.94
CA PRO A 229 14.09 -10.42 -8.82
C PRO A 229 13.34 -9.71 -7.68
N PHE A 230 12.10 -9.31 -7.91
CA PHE A 230 11.27 -8.59 -6.94
C PHE A 230 10.14 -9.45 -6.36
N ILE A 231 10.10 -10.74 -6.70
CA ILE A 231 9.11 -11.69 -6.19
C ILE A 231 9.75 -12.50 -5.06
N SER A 232 9.09 -12.50 -3.90
CA SER A 232 9.42 -13.39 -2.79
C SER A 232 8.24 -14.33 -2.54
N TYR A 233 8.54 -15.57 -2.21
CA TYR A 233 7.55 -16.55 -1.79
C TYR A 233 7.84 -17.04 -0.38
N VAL A 234 6.79 -17.39 0.34
CA VAL A 234 6.89 -17.85 1.74
C VAL A 234 6.53 -19.32 1.79
N THR A 235 7.42 -20.12 2.37
CA THR A 235 7.20 -21.54 2.64
C THR A 235 7.17 -21.79 4.14
N ARG A 236 6.56 -22.89 4.54
CA ARG A 236 6.56 -23.35 5.90
C ARG A 236 7.23 -24.71 5.96
N ASP A 237 8.16 -24.89 6.89
CA ASP A 237 8.84 -26.16 7.08
C ASP A 237 8.04 -27.13 7.96
N GLU A 238 8.56 -28.36 8.14
CA GLU A 238 7.92 -29.41 8.97
C GLU A 238 7.83 -29.03 10.45
N LYS A 239 8.64 -28.09 10.92
CA LYS A 239 8.62 -27.58 12.31
C LYS A 239 7.60 -26.46 12.49
N GLY A 240 7.05 -25.96 11.38
CA GLY A 240 6.13 -24.85 11.38
C GLY A 240 6.78 -23.48 11.25
N ASP A 241 8.08 -23.41 11.00
CA ASP A 241 8.79 -22.14 10.79
C ASP A 241 8.55 -21.62 9.38
N SER A 242 8.39 -20.30 9.25
CA SER A 242 8.15 -19.64 7.97
C SER A 242 9.45 -19.11 7.39
N HIS A 243 9.70 -19.39 6.12
CA HIS A 243 10.88 -18.95 5.37
C HIS A 243 10.47 -18.05 4.21
N VAL A 244 11.11 -16.89 4.10
CA VAL A 244 10.94 -15.97 2.98
C VAL A 244 12.09 -16.18 2.00
N ASN A 245 11.74 -16.57 0.77
CA ASN A 245 12.71 -16.91 -0.25
C ASN A 245 12.55 -16.00 -1.46
N LEU A 246 13.65 -15.59 -2.11
CA LEU A 246 13.60 -14.88 -3.38
C LEU A 246 13.33 -15.87 -4.51
N LEU A 247 12.44 -15.51 -5.43
CA LEU A 247 12.11 -16.39 -6.56
C LEU A 247 13.31 -16.59 -7.48
N GLU A 248 14.16 -15.57 -7.65
CA GLU A 248 15.37 -15.64 -8.48
C GLU A 248 16.42 -16.63 -7.94
N GLU A 249 16.42 -16.91 -6.64
CA GLU A 249 17.35 -17.86 -5.99
C GLU A 249 16.86 -19.31 -6.04
N LYS A 250 15.64 -19.53 -6.61
CA LYS A 250 15.06 -20.87 -6.67
C LYS A 250 15.85 -21.79 -7.59
N GLU A 251 16.23 -22.96 -7.07
CA GLU A 251 16.90 -23.99 -7.86
C GLU A 251 16.12 -24.36 -9.11
N ASN A 252 16.81 -24.48 -10.22
CA ASN A 252 16.23 -24.84 -11.51
C ASN A 252 15.16 -23.87 -12.06
N LEU A 253 15.13 -22.61 -11.61
CA LEU A 253 14.14 -21.63 -12.03
C LEU A 253 14.03 -21.54 -13.55
N ALA A 254 15.15 -21.50 -14.29
CA ALA A 254 15.14 -21.45 -15.77
C ALA A 254 14.41 -22.65 -16.40
N LYS A 255 14.57 -23.85 -15.84
CA LYS A 255 13.88 -25.07 -16.31
C LYS A 255 12.39 -25.01 -15.96
N LEU A 256 12.06 -24.51 -14.79
CA LEU A 256 10.66 -24.32 -14.38
C LEU A 256 9.96 -23.30 -15.27
N MET A 257 10.59 -22.16 -15.56
CA MET A 257 10.09 -21.13 -16.46
C MET A 257 9.92 -21.63 -17.90
N ALA A 258 10.77 -22.54 -18.38
CA ALA A 258 10.61 -23.18 -19.68
C ALA A 258 9.38 -24.11 -19.73
N SER A 259 8.89 -24.59 -18.58
CA SER A 259 7.72 -25.49 -18.48
C SER A 259 6.39 -24.77 -18.25
N GLY A 260 6.41 -23.47 -17.94
CA GLY A 260 5.19 -22.71 -17.66
C GLY A 260 5.44 -21.32 -17.09
N THR A 261 4.37 -20.66 -16.74
CA THR A 261 4.36 -19.31 -16.13
C THR A 261 4.56 -19.36 -14.61
N ILE A 262 4.85 -18.20 -13.98
CA ILE A 262 5.03 -18.08 -12.53
C ILE A 262 3.75 -18.50 -11.79
N GLY A 263 2.59 -18.05 -12.25
CA GLY A 263 1.31 -18.42 -11.66
C GLY A 263 1.03 -19.92 -11.76
N ARG A 264 1.40 -20.56 -12.89
CA ARG A 264 1.27 -22.01 -13.02
C ARG A 264 2.21 -22.78 -12.08
N MET A 265 3.40 -22.25 -11.80
CA MET A 265 4.30 -22.83 -10.81
C MET A 265 3.70 -22.76 -9.41
N MET A 266 3.06 -21.63 -9.07
CA MET A 266 2.37 -21.45 -7.80
C MET A 266 1.23 -22.47 -7.62
N VAL A 267 0.39 -22.64 -8.63
CA VAL A 267 -0.75 -23.59 -8.58
C VAL A 267 -0.29 -25.05 -8.43
N ASN A 268 0.89 -25.40 -8.97
CA ASN A 268 1.45 -26.74 -8.90
C ASN A 268 2.39 -26.95 -7.70
N ASP A 269 2.32 -26.11 -6.67
CA ASP A 269 3.18 -26.14 -5.47
C ASP A 269 4.69 -26.20 -5.80
N LYS A 270 5.09 -25.59 -6.92
CA LYS A 270 6.49 -25.52 -7.29
C LYS A 270 7.18 -24.25 -6.76
N ILE A 271 6.39 -23.30 -6.22
CA ILE A 271 6.83 -22.11 -5.47
C ILE A 271 5.88 -21.84 -4.33
#